data_3f1a858af027a385e0ac6030c8eb3606
#
_entry.id   3f1a858af027a385e0ac6030c8eb3606
#
_cell.length_a   1.000
_cell.length_b   1.000
_cell.length_c   1.000
_cell.angle_alpha   90.00
_cell.angle_beta   90.00
_cell.angle_gamma   90.00
#
_symmetry.space_group_name_H-M   'P 1'
#
loop_
_entity.id
_entity.type
_entity.pdbx_description
1 polymer ?
#
loop_
_entity_poly.entity_id
_entity_poly.type
_entity_poly.pdbx_seq_one_letter_code
_entity_poly.pdbx_strand_id
1 'polypeptide(L)'
;MSATLSHNSPEARAELRRAALEYHLHPTPGKVSIQATKQLVNQHDLALAYSPGVAAPCEEIVKDPDNAYKYTSKGNLVAVISNGTAVLGLGDIGPLASKPVMEGKGVLFKKFAGIDVFDLEIAEKNLDKLVDIIAALEPTFGGINLEDIKAPDCFYVERKLRERMKIPVFHDDQHGTAIVVGAAILNGIDRKSTRLNSSHMSESRMPSSA
;
A
#
# COMPACT_ATOMS: atom_id res chain seq x y z
N MET A 1 -10.10 17.92 37.35
CA MET A 1 -10.52 18.59 36.11
C MET A 1 -9.46 18.34 35.07
N SER A 2 -9.63 17.35 34.21
CA SER A 2 -8.73 17.05 33.09
C SER A 2 -9.14 17.98 31.95
N ALA A 3 -8.30 18.98 31.65
CA ALA A 3 -8.48 19.81 30.47
C ALA A 3 -8.25 18.93 29.24
N THR A 4 -9.30 18.63 28.49
CA THR A 4 -9.22 18.04 27.16
C THR A 4 -8.48 19.04 26.28
N LEU A 5 -7.17 18.83 26.10
CA LEU A 5 -6.36 19.56 25.13
C LEU A 5 -7.02 19.41 23.77
N SER A 6 -7.29 20.50 23.08
CA SER A 6 -7.78 20.42 21.70
C SER A 6 -6.71 19.68 20.88
N HIS A 7 -7.12 18.74 20.02
CA HIS A 7 -6.22 17.91 19.19
C HIS A 7 -5.24 18.73 18.31
N ASN A 8 -5.39 20.05 18.28
CA ASN A 8 -4.59 20.97 17.47
C ASN A 8 -3.70 21.93 18.29
N SER A 9 -3.60 21.75 19.62
CA SER A 9 -2.71 22.62 20.40
C SER A 9 -1.22 22.33 20.09
N PRO A 10 -0.31 23.32 20.24
CA PRO A 10 1.12 23.10 20.06
C PRO A 10 1.67 21.98 20.96
N GLU A 11 1.17 21.86 22.17
CA GLU A 11 1.57 20.85 23.14
C GLU A 11 1.13 19.45 22.69
N ALA A 12 -0.10 19.29 22.20
CA ALA A 12 -0.60 18.02 21.67
C ALA A 12 0.19 17.58 20.43
N ARG A 13 0.58 18.51 19.57
CA ARG A 13 1.44 18.20 18.41
C ARG A 13 2.85 17.80 18.83
N ALA A 14 3.44 18.45 19.84
CA ALA A 14 4.76 18.09 20.35
C ALA A 14 4.75 16.71 21.02
N GLU A 15 3.68 16.39 21.76
CA GLU A 15 3.51 15.08 22.38
C GLU A 15 3.34 13.99 21.33
N LEU A 16 2.47 14.18 20.31
CA LEU A 16 2.30 13.25 19.21
C LEU A 16 3.61 13.02 18.46
N ARG A 17 4.38 14.10 18.21
CA ARG A 17 5.69 13.99 17.55
C ARG A 17 6.65 13.13 18.36
N ARG A 18 6.73 13.33 19.67
CA ARG A 18 7.58 12.54 20.55
C ARG A 18 7.16 11.07 20.54
N ALA A 19 5.88 10.80 20.71
CA ALA A 19 5.35 9.43 20.69
C ALA A 19 5.57 8.74 19.34
N ALA A 20 5.46 9.46 18.22
CA ALA A 20 5.73 8.93 16.89
C ALA A 20 7.21 8.56 16.72
N LEU A 21 8.15 9.37 17.18
CA LEU A 21 9.57 9.05 17.12
C LEU A 21 9.91 7.84 17.98
N GLU A 22 9.37 7.75 19.19
CA GLU A 22 9.49 6.60 20.10
C GLU A 22 8.96 5.32 19.45
N TYR A 23 7.77 5.39 18.85
CA TYR A 23 7.15 4.26 18.14
C TYR A 23 8.00 3.74 16.97
N HIS A 24 8.69 4.62 16.24
CA HIS A 24 9.54 4.21 15.12
C HIS A 24 10.91 3.68 15.56
N LEU A 25 11.34 4.01 16.79
CA LEU A 25 12.63 3.60 17.33
C LEU A 25 12.56 2.28 18.09
N HIS A 26 11.49 2.02 18.83
CA HIS A 26 11.35 0.91 19.76
C HIS A 26 10.19 -0.04 19.43
N PRO A 27 10.31 -1.34 19.79
CA PRO A 27 11.48 -2.03 20.37
C PRO A 27 12.61 -2.27 19.36
N THR A 28 12.30 -2.19 18.07
CA THR A 28 13.22 -2.35 16.94
C THR A 28 12.97 -1.24 15.94
N PRO A 29 14.00 -0.59 15.37
CA PRO A 29 13.79 0.46 14.37
C PRO A 29 13.01 -0.02 13.17
N GLY A 30 12.12 0.86 12.66
CA GLY A 30 11.25 0.57 11.52
C GLY A 30 9.94 -0.13 11.91
N LYS A 31 9.15 -0.51 10.91
CA LYS A 31 7.82 -1.10 11.09
C LYS A 31 7.65 -2.45 10.39
N VAL A 32 8.62 -2.85 9.58
CA VAL A 32 8.58 -4.10 8.80
C VAL A 32 9.78 -4.97 9.11
N SER A 33 9.59 -6.27 9.02
CA SER A 33 10.66 -7.27 9.14
C SER A 33 10.44 -8.37 8.12
N ILE A 34 11.53 -9.04 7.72
CA ILE A 34 11.48 -10.19 6.82
C ILE A 34 11.68 -11.44 7.67
N GLN A 35 10.76 -12.41 7.54
CA GLN A 35 10.81 -13.67 8.26
C GLN A 35 10.82 -14.84 7.30
N ALA A 36 11.67 -15.84 7.56
CA ALA A 36 11.63 -17.09 6.84
C ALA A 36 10.32 -17.85 7.15
N THR A 37 9.65 -18.36 6.12
CA THR A 37 8.42 -19.16 6.25
C THR A 37 8.70 -20.65 6.42
N LYS A 38 9.94 -21.08 6.22
CA LYS A 38 10.41 -22.47 6.35
C LYS A 38 11.45 -22.58 7.43
N GLN A 39 11.45 -23.69 8.14
CA GLN A 39 12.48 -23.99 9.11
C GLN A 39 13.79 -24.40 8.43
N LEU A 40 14.91 -24.06 9.04
CA LEU A 40 16.25 -24.49 8.64
C LEU A 40 16.98 -24.97 9.90
N VAL A 41 16.73 -26.21 10.31
CA VAL A 41 17.20 -26.74 11.58
C VAL A 41 18.29 -27.80 11.40
N ASN A 42 18.30 -28.48 10.26
CA ASN A 42 19.19 -29.60 9.98
C ASN A 42 19.69 -29.58 8.53
N GLN A 43 20.61 -30.51 8.22
CA GLN A 43 21.23 -30.61 6.90
C GLN A 43 20.23 -31.03 5.80
N HIS A 44 19.17 -31.76 6.15
CA HIS A 44 18.12 -32.10 5.22
C HIS A 44 17.31 -30.85 4.79
N ASP A 45 16.96 -30.02 5.77
CA ASP A 45 16.26 -28.75 5.49
C ASP A 45 17.11 -27.84 4.60
N LEU A 46 18.41 -27.78 4.87
CA LEU A 46 19.36 -27.03 4.04
C LEU A 46 19.42 -27.55 2.61
N ALA A 47 19.41 -28.86 2.42
CA ALA A 47 19.44 -29.49 1.10
C ALA A 47 18.14 -29.19 0.30
N LEU A 48 17.01 -29.10 0.98
CA LEU A 48 15.73 -28.73 0.36
C LEU A 48 15.63 -27.22 0.06
N ALA A 49 16.04 -26.39 1.04
CA ALA A 49 15.90 -24.94 0.95
C ALA A 49 16.89 -24.28 -0.01
N TYR A 50 18.05 -24.90 -0.19
CA TYR A 50 19.14 -24.35 -1.01
C TYR A 50 19.71 -25.43 -1.94
N SER A 51 20.94 -25.89 -1.76
CA SER A 51 21.59 -26.83 -2.66
C SER A 51 21.58 -28.25 -2.11
N PRO A 52 21.19 -29.28 -2.90
CA PRO A 52 20.84 -29.26 -4.34
C PRO A 52 19.34 -29.08 -4.65
N GLY A 53 18.43 -29.18 -3.66
CA GLY A 53 17.00 -29.28 -3.85
C GLY A 53 16.35 -28.08 -4.51
N VAL A 54 16.93 -26.87 -4.35
CA VAL A 54 16.41 -25.64 -4.99
C VAL A 54 16.41 -25.69 -6.53
N ALA A 55 17.18 -26.59 -7.14
CA ALA A 55 17.15 -26.78 -8.60
C ALA A 55 15.78 -27.20 -9.12
N ALA A 56 15.06 -28.03 -8.37
CA ALA A 56 13.76 -28.54 -8.79
C ALA A 56 12.71 -27.42 -9.03
N PRO A 57 12.39 -26.52 -8.10
CA PRO A 57 11.50 -25.41 -8.38
C PRO A 57 12.02 -24.45 -9.45
N CYS A 58 13.33 -24.26 -9.59
CA CYS A 58 13.89 -23.47 -10.68
C CYS A 58 13.58 -24.08 -12.05
N GLU A 59 13.78 -25.37 -12.20
CA GLU A 59 13.48 -26.10 -13.44
C GLU A 59 11.98 -26.06 -13.79
N GLU A 60 11.10 -26.16 -12.79
CA GLU A 60 9.65 -26.04 -13.01
C GLU A 60 9.24 -24.64 -13.45
N ILE A 61 9.87 -23.58 -12.92
CA ILE A 61 9.63 -22.19 -13.34
C ILE A 61 10.17 -21.95 -14.76
N VAL A 62 11.28 -22.57 -15.14
CA VAL A 62 11.80 -22.49 -16.53
C VAL A 62 10.84 -23.14 -17.53
N LYS A 63 10.20 -24.27 -17.16
CA LYS A 63 9.20 -24.96 -17.99
C LYS A 63 7.92 -24.14 -18.14
N ASP A 64 7.47 -23.55 -17.05
CA ASP A 64 6.26 -22.74 -16.98
C ASP A 64 6.47 -21.57 -15.98
N PRO A 65 6.59 -20.31 -16.47
CA PRO A 65 6.81 -19.14 -15.62
C PRO A 65 5.73 -18.91 -14.55
N ASP A 66 4.50 -19.39 -14.75
CA ASP A 66 3.42 -19.25 -13.77
C ASP A 66 3.68 -20.07 -12.50
N ASN A 67 4.57 -21.06 -12.57
CA ASN A 67 5.04 -21.77 -11.38
C ASN A 67 5.80 -20.89 -10.39
N ALA A 68 6.26 -19.68 -10.78
CA ALA A 68 6.82 -18.72 -9.85
C ALA A 68 5.82 -18.31 -8.77
N TYR A 69 4.53 -18.20 -9.09
CA TYR A 69 3.47 -17.93 -8.12
C TYR A 69 3.20 -19.08 -7.14
N LYS A 70 3.58 -20.29 -7.51
CA LYS A 70 3.41 -21.50 -6.70
C LYS A 70 4.59 -21.79 -5.79
N TYR A 71 5.81 -21.60 -6.29
CA TYR A 71 7.04 -22.01 -5.61
C TYR A 71 7.82 -20.89 -4.97
N THR A 72 7.39 -19.62 -5.14
CA THR A 72 8.04 -18.45 -4.53
C THR A 72 7.05 -17.56 -3.80
N SER A 73 7.54 -16.52 -3.11
CA SER A 73 6.70 -15.50 -2.47
C SER A 73 6.03 -14.52 -3.46
N LYS A 74 6.33 -14.61 -4.75
CA LYS A 74 5.85 -13.67 -5.79
C LYS A 74 4.32 -13.50 -5.75
N GLY A 75 3.57 -14.56 -5.49
CA GLY A 75 2.10 -14.55 -5.48
C GLY A 75 1.47 -13.71 -4.36
N ASN A 76 2.21 -13.40 -3.32
CA ASN A 76 1.74 -12.58 -2.18
C ASN A 76 2.68 -11.43 -1.83
N LEU A 77 3.52 -10.98 -2.76
CA LEU A 77 4.50 -9.93 -2.53
C LEU A 77 4.26 -8.74 -3.47
N VAL A 78 3.98 -7.57 -2.90
CA VAL A 78 3.77 -6.31 -3.63
C VAL A 78 4.94 -5.36 -3.36
N ALA A 79 5.41 -4.65 -4.38
CA ALA A 79 6.30 -3.52 -4.17
C ALA A 79 5.49 -2.24 -3.93
N VAL A 80 5.74 -1.55 -2.83
CA VAL A 80 5.31 -0.16 -2.62
C VAL A 80 6.47 0.74 -3.06
N ILE A 81 6.27 1.51 -4.11
CA ILE A 81 7.35 2.26 -4.77
C ILE A 81 7.09 3.75 -4.73
N SER A 82 8.08 4.50 -4.27
CA SER A 82 8.06 5.96 -4.24
C SER A 82 9.40 6.56 -4.68
N ASN A 83 9.37 7.78 -5.23
CA ASN A 83 10.54 8.63 -5.33
C ASN A 83 10.49 9.83 -4.36
N GLY A 84 9.48 9.86 -3.48
CA GLY A 84 9.33 10.83 -2.41
C GLY A 84 9.06 12.27 -2.87
N THR A 85 8.44 12.45 -4.06
CA THR A 85 8.24 13.78 -4.66
C THR A 85 6.93 14.46 -4.27
N ALA A 86 5.99 13.74 -3.62
CA ALA A 86 4.71 14.30 -3.16
C ALA A 86 4.21 13.64 -1.87
N VAL A 87 5.05 13.60 -0.86
CA VAL A 87 4.69 13.02 0.44
C VAL A 87 3.67 13.91 1.15
N LEU A 88 2.54 13.34 1.58
CA LEU A 88 1.40 14.04 2.14
C LEU A 88 1.79 15.01 3.27
N GLY A 89 1.49 16.30 3.06
CA GLY A 89 1.77 17.39 4.00
C GLY A 89 3.24 17.84 4.06
N LEU A 90 4.17 17.16 3.38
CA LEU A 90 5.60 17.45 3.40
C LEU A 90 6.17 17.83 2.02
N GLY A 91 5.51 17.43 0.92
CA GLY A 91 5.95 17.72 -0.44
C GLY A 91 7.11 16.85 -0.93
N ASP A 92 8.03 17.45 -1.69
CA ASP A 92 9.24 16.75 -2.23
C ASP A 92 10.31 16.67 -1.13
N ILE A 93 10.25 15.63 -0.32
CA ILE A 93 11.25 15.36 0.73
C ILE A 93 12.30 14.33 0.30
N GLY A 94 12.14 13.77 -0.90
CA GLY A 94 13.03 12.77 -1.47
C GLY A 94 12.80 11.33 -0.97
N PRO A 95 13.43 10.37 -1.65
CA PRO A 95 13.15 8.95 -1.43
C PRO A 95 13.53 8.47 -0.02
N LEU A 96 14.70 8.85 0.50
CA LEU A 96 15.13 8.38 1.82
C LEU A 96 14.19 8.81 2.94
N ALA A 97 13.74 10.06 2.91
CA ALA A 97 12.84 10.60 3.95
C ALA A 97 11.40 10.08 3.81
N SER A 98 11.00 9.57 2.65
CA SER A 98 9.69 8.95 2.45
C SER A 98 9.57 7.52 3.02
N LYS A 99 10.71 6.86 3.29
CA LYS A 99 10.72 5.46 3.77
C LYS A 99 9.79 5.18 4.96
N PRO A 100 9.71 6.00 6.01
CA PRO A 100 8.78 5.71 7.11
C PRO A 100 7.31 5.66 6.68
N VAL A 101 6.92 6.43 5.65
CA VAL A 101 5.56 6.40 5.08
C VAL A 101 5.34 5.10 4.30
N MET A 102 6.31 4.70 3.49
CA MET A 102 6.24 3.48 2.67
C MET A 102 6.19 2.21 3.53
N GLU A 103 6.98 2.14 4.61
CA GLU A 103 6.85 1.08 5.61
C GLU A 103 5.45 1.07 6.25
N GLY A 104 4.88 2.24 6.53
CA GLY A 104 3.51 2.39 7.02
C GLY A 104 2.49 1.79 6.04
N LYS A 105 2.64 2.08 4.75
CA LYS A 105 1.81 1.47 3.70
C LYS A 105 1.95 -0.05 3.70
N GLY A 106 3.17 -0.58 3.84
CA GLY A 106 3.40 -2.03 3.97
C GLY A 106 2.67 -2.66 5.15
N VAL A 107 2.66 -1.99 6.31
CA VAL A 107 1.90 -2.44 7.49
C VAL A 107 0.40 -2.49 7.20
N LEU A 108 -0.15 -1.51 6.47
CA LEU A 108 -1.57 -1.50 6.09
C LEU A 108 -1.91 -2.66 5.14
N PHE A 109 -1.09 -2.91 4.12
CA PHE A 109 -1.24 -4.07 3.23
C PHE A 109 -1.26 -5.38 4.01
N LYS A 110 -0.32 -5.56 4.94
CA LYS A 110 -0.25 -6.77 5.76
C LYS A 110 -1.47 -6.90 6.67
N LYS A 111 -1.85 -5.82 7.35
CA LYS A 111 -2.95 -5.83 8.34
C LYS A 111 -4.30 -6.07 7.71
N PHE A 112 -4.60 -5.43 6.57
CA PHE A 112 -5.95 -5.44 5.99
C PHE A 112 -6.13 -6.44 4.85
N ALA A 113 -5.06 -6.80 4.15
CA ALA A 113 -5.12 -7.70 3.00
C ALA A 113 -4.30 -8.99 3.17
N GLY A 114 -3.45 -9.10 4.21
CA GLY A 114 -2.55 -10.24 4.38
C GLY A 114 -1.39 -10.26 3.38
N ILE A 115 -1.22 -9.20 2.58
CA ILE A 115 -0.21 -9.09 1.53
C ILE A 115 1.11 -8.65 2.14
N ASP A 116 2.20 -9.31 1.75
CA ASP A 116 3.56 -8.93 2.09
C ASP A 116 4.05 -7.81 1.16
N VAL A 117 4.88 -6.92 1.70
CA VAL A 117 5.36 -5.74 0.97
C VAL A 117 6.86 -5.58 1.13
N PHE A 118 7.54 -5.27 0.03
CA PHE A 118 8.81 -4.56 0.06
C PHE A 118 8.57 -3.10 -0.34
N ASP A 119 8.97 -2.18 0.54
CA ASP A 119 9.01 -0.76 0.23
C ASP A 119 10.33 -0.43 -0.48
N LEU A 120 10.23 0.27 -1.61
CA LEU A 120 11.33 0.60 -2.49
C LEU A 120 11.36 2.10 -2.77
N GLU A 121 12.30 2.79 -2.17
CA GLU A 121 12.52 4.21 -2.36
C GLU A 121 13.56 4.44 -3.45
N ILE A 122 13.12 4.91 -4.63
CA ILE A 122 13.98 5.03 -5.82
C ILE A 122 14.48 6.46 -5.99
N ALA A 123 15.81 6.65 -5.92
CA ALA A 123 16.46 7.94 -6.08
C ALA A 123 16.61 8.33 -7.56
N GLU A 124 15.47 8.38 -8.30
CA GLU A 124 15.45 8.78 -9.70
C GLU A 124 14.29 9.75 -9.97
N LYS A 125 14.59 10.89 -10.59
CA LYS A 125 13.61 11.92 -10.99
C LYS A 125 13.35 11.95 -12.50
N ASN A 126 14.21 11.32 -13.31
CA ASN A 126 13.91 11.13 -14.72
C ASN A 126 12.85 10.03 -14.87
N LEU A 127 11.72 10.37 -15.47
CA LEU A 127 10.54 9.50 -15.50
C LEU A 127 10.77 8.24 -16.34
N ASP A 128 11.47 8.34 -17.45
CA ASP A 128 11.74 7.18 -18.32
C ASP A 128 12.67 6.18 -17.61
N LYS A 129 13.72 6.68 -16.95
CA LYS A 129 14.59 5.84 -16.13
C LYS A 129 13.86 5.23 -14.94
N LEU A 130 12.97 5.99 -14.28
CA LEU A 130 12.15 5.48 -13.17
C LEU A 130 11.27 4.33 -13.68
N VAL A 131 10.62 4.50 -14.83
CA VAL A 131 9.82 3.45 -15.47
C VAL A 131 10.68 2.22 -15.80
N ASP A 132 11.89 2.41 -16.34
CA ASP A 132 12.80 1.31 -16.66
C ASP A 132 13.22 0.52 -15.42
N ILE A 133 13.57 1.21 -14.34
CA ILE A 133 13.93 0.59 -13.05
C ILE A 133 12.77 -0.23 -12.51
N ILE A 134 11.57 0.36 -12.45
CA ILE A 134 10.39 -0.31 -11.89
C ILE A 134 9.99 -1.52 -12.75
N ALA A 135 9.98 -1.38 -14.07
CA ALA A 135 9.63 -2.48 -14.96
C ALA A 135 10.60 -3.68 -14.83
N ALA A 136 11.87 -3.42 -14.56
CA ALA A 136 12.88 -4.48 -14.35
C ALA A 136 12.64 -5.28 -13.05
N LEU A 137 11.82 -4.81 -12.13
CA LEU A 137 11.48 -5.50 -10.88
C LEU A 137 10.33 -6.51 -11.02
N GLU A 138 9.66 -6.55 -12.17
CA GLU A 138 8.51 -7.45 -12.40
C GLU A 138 8.74 -8.91 -12.00
N PRO A 139 9.91 -9.53 -12.23
CA PRO A 139 10.12 -10.93 -11.85
C PRO A 139 9.94 -11.19 -10.36
N THR A 140 10.19 -10.21 -9.50
CA THR A 140 10.14 -10.37 -8.03
C THR A 140 8.72 -10.26 -7.46
N PHE A 141 7.87 -9.41 -8.05
CA PHE A 141 6.60 -9.00 -7.44
C PHE A 141 5.37 -9.53 -8.15
N GLY A 142 4.31 -9.75 -7.39
CA GLY A 142 2.98 -10.05 -7.91
C GLY A 142 2.16 -8.82 -8.26
N GLY A 143 2.60 -7.62 -7.84
CA GLY A 143 1.96 -6.34 -8.13
C GLY A 143 2.81 -5.15 -7.69
N ILE A 144 2.50 -3.97 -8.22
CA ILE A 144 3.17 -2.70 -7.91
C ILE A 144 2.13 -1.70 -7.41
N ASN A 145 2.37 -1.12 -6.25
CA ASN A 145 1.71 0.06 -5.73
C ASN A 145 2.65 1.26 -5.84
N LEU A 146 2.31 2.23 -6.67
CA LEU A 146 3.01 3.50 -6.74
C LEU A 146 2.43 4.44 -5.68
N GLU A 147 3.30 5.12 -4.93
CA GLU A 147 2.93 5.97 -3.81
C GLU A 147 3.72 7.27 -3.82
N ASP A 148 3.09 8.39 -3.48
CA ASP A 148 3.73 9.69 -3.27
C ASP A 148 4.61 10.17 -4.44
N ILE A 149 4.24 9.83 -5.68
CA ILE A 149 4.83 10.39 -6.90
C ILE A 149 3.99 11.59 -7.31
N LYS A 150 4.61 12.76 -7.45
CA LYS A 150 3.91 14.01 -7.73
C LYS A 150 3.13 14.00 -9.04
N ALA A 151 1.99 14.69 -9.06
CA ALA A 151 1.30 15.01 -10.30
C ALA A 151 2.05 16.13 -11.07
N PRO A 152 2.09 16.10 -12.42
CA PRO A 152 1.46 15.13 -13.31
C PRO A 152 2.29 13.88 -13.60
N ASP A 153 3.50 13.77 -13.03
CA ASP A 153 4.48 12.70 -13.29
C ASP A 153 3.89 11.30 -13.01
N CYS A 154 3.11 11.18 -11.95
CA CYS A 154 2.47 9.94 -11.55
C CYS A 154 1.57 9.34 -12.66
N PHE A 155 0.86 10.16 -13.43
CA PHE A 155 0.02 9.71 -14.54
C PHE A 155 0.84 9.12 -15.68
N TYR A 156 2.00 9.72 -15.95
CA TYR A 156 2.92 9.22 -16.97
C TYR A 156 3.53 7.88 -16.56
N VAL A 157 4.08 7.83 -15.34
CA VAL A 157 4.76 6.63 -14.81
C VAL A 157 3.80 5.44 -14.75
N GLU A 158 2.61 5.61 -14.16
CA GLU A 158 1.62 4.55 -14.07
C GLU A 158 1.22 4.02 -15.43
N ARG A 159 0.87 4.90 -16.38
CA ARG A 159 0.47 4.50 -17.73
C ARG A 159 1.57 3.69 -18.42
N LYS A 160 2.82 4.17 -18.37
CA LYS A 160 3.96 3.50 -19.01
C LYS A 160 4.24 2.13 -18.40
N LEU A 161 4.12 1.99 -17.09
CA LEU A 161 4.30 0.70 -16.43
C LEU A 161 3.17 -0.27 -16.78
N ARG A 162 1.92 0.18 -16.81
CA ARG A 162 0.78 -0.65 -17.19
C ARG A 162 0.84 -1.12 -18.64
N GLU A 163 1.47 -0.34 -19.55
CA GLU A 163 1.72 -0.76 -20.94
C GLU A 163 2.81 -1.83 -21.05
N ARG A 164 3.77 -1.88 -20.10
CA ARG A 164 4.98 -2.72 -20.17
C ARG A 164 4.91 -3.97 -19.31
N MET A 165 4.28 -3.88 -18.13
CA MET A 165 4.27 -4.94 -17.13
C MET A 165 3.05 -5.84 -17.29
N LYS A 166 3.22 -7.13 -16.99
CA LYS A 166 2.17 -8.15 -17.02
C LYS A 166 1.51 -8.38 -15.65
N ILE A 167 2.00 -7.69 -14.61
CA ILE A 167 1.44 -7.71 -13.27
C ILE A 167 0.63 -6.44 -13.02
N PRO A 168 -0.33 -6.44 -12.08
CA PRO A 168 -1.08 -5.25 -11.70
C PRO A 168 -0.17 -4.10 -11.27
N VAL A 169 -0.43 -2.90 -11.82
CA VAL A 169 0.21 -1.65 -11.44
C VAL A 169 -0.86 -0.60 -11.21
N PHE A 170 -0.84 0.08 -10.07
CA PHE A 170 -1.71 1.22 -9.82
C PHE A 170 -1.04 2.25 -8.91
N HIS A 171 -1.52 3.49 -8.97
CA HIS A 171 -1.08 4.57 -8.09
C HIS A 171 -2.16 4.84 -7.05
N ASP A 172 -1.85 4.63 -5.76
CA ASP A 172 -2.86 4.67 -4.69
C ASP A 172 -3.45 6.07 -4.49
N ASP A 173 -2.64 7.12 -4.50
CA ASP A 173 -3.13 8.50 -4.33
C ASP A 173 -4.18 8.90 -5.38
N GLN A 174 -4.13 8.30 -6.57
CA GLN A 174 -5.13 8.51 -7.62
C GLN A 174 -6.35 7.61 -7.43
N HIS A 175 -6.12 6.30 -7.45
CA HIS A 175 -7.18 5.30 -7.54
C HIS A 175 -7.77 4.94 -6.19
N GLY A 176 -6.94 4.77 -5.16
CA GLY A 176 -7.39 4.49 -3.79
C GLY A 176 -8.25 5.64 -3.26
N THR A 177 -7.76 6.87 -3.39
CA THR A 177 -8.50 8.09 -3.02
C THR A 177 -9.81 8.21 -3.81
N ALA A 178 -9.81 7.97 -5.13
CA ALA A 178 -11.01 8.01 -5.95
C ALA A 178 -12.06 6.98 -5.51
N ILE A 179 -11.64 5.76 -5.16
CA ILE A 179 -12.52 4.69 -4.66
C ILE A 179 -13.16 5.10 -3.34
N VAL A 180 -12.39 5.58 -2.38
CA VAL A 180 -12.89 6.00 -1.06
C VAL A 180 -13.85 7.18 -1.18
N VAL A 181 -13.51 8.19 -1.98
CA VAL A 181 -14.38 9.35 -2.23
C VAL A 181 -15.66 8.93 -2.94
N GLY A 182 -15.57 8.08 -3.96
CA GLY A 182 -16.74 7.53 -4.66
C GLY A 182 -17.68 6.78 -3.72
N ALA A 183 -17.15 5.92 -2.86
CA ALA A 183 -17.93 5.20 -1.86
C ALA A 183 -18.61 6.14 -0.85
N ALA A 184 -17.90 7.17 -0.39
CA ALA A 184 -18.45 8.16 0.53
C ALA A 184 -19.60 8.96 -0.11
N ILE A 185 -19.46 9.36 -1.36
CA ILE A 185 -20.50 10.07 -2.13
C ILE A 185 -21.75 9.19 -2.29
N LEU A 186 -21.57 7.93 -2.74
CA LEU A 186 -22.69 6.99 -2.91
C LEU A 186 -23.45 6.77 -1.60
N ASN A 187 -22.75 6.52 -0.51
CA ASN A 187 -23.37 6.37 0.81
C ASN A 187 -24.06 7.66 1.30
N GLY A 188 -23.49 8.82 0.98
CA GLY A 188 -24.10 10.11 1.32
C GLY A 188 -25.40 10.37 0.56
N ILE A 189 -25.46 10.02 -0.71
CA ILE A 189 -26.67 10.15 -1.55
C ILE A 189 -27.73 9.17 -1.06
N ASP A 190 -27.40 7.92 -0.79
CA ASP A 190 -28.34 6.90 -0.32
C ASP A 190 -28.99 7.29 1.01
N ARG A 191 -28.19 7.77 1.99
CA ARG A 191 -28.73 8.29 3.26
C ARG A 191 -29.68 9.48 3.07
N LYS A 192 -29.44 10.35 2.10
CA LYS A 192 -30.30 11.50 1.82
C LYS A 192 -31.61 11.07 1.16
N SER A 193 -31.57 10.14 0.23
CA SER A 193 -32.78 9.59 -0.41
C SER A 193 -33.66 8.83 0.58
N THR A 194 -33.07 8.06 1.50
CA THR A 194 -33.82 7.35 2.57
C THR A 194 -34.50 8.32 3.53
N ARG A 195 -33.90 9.47 3.87
CA ARG A 195 -34.53 10.50 4.70
C ARG A 195 -35.68 11.22 3.97
N LEU A 196 -35.52 11.50 2.68
CA LEU A 196 -36.59 12.12 1.87
C LEU A 196 -37.80 11.19 1.76
N ASN A 197 -37.60 9.90 1.55
CA ASN A 197 -38.69 8.93 1.49
C ASN A 197 -39.41 8.77 2.84
N SER A 198 -38.70 8.86 3.97
CA SER A 198 -39.35 8.80 5.30
C SER A 198 -40.15 10.05 5.63
N SER A 199 -39.80 11.25 5.14
CA SER A 199 -40.56 12.48 5.33
C SER A 199 -41.81 12.51 4.48
N HIS A 200 -41.83 11.96 3.28
CA HIS A 200 -43.01 11.83 2.44
C HIS A 200 -44.04 10.82 2.98
N MET A 201 -43.60 9.79 3.70
CA MET A 201 -44.53 8.82 4.35
C MET A 201 -45.23 9.38 5.57
N SER A 202 -44.71 10.43 6.22
CA SER A 202 -45.35 11.05 7.39
C SER A 202 -46.45 12.05 7.03
N GLU A 203 -46.45 12.59 5.81
CA GLU A 203 -47.51 13.54 5.36
C GLU A 203 -48.77 12.86 4.82
N SER A 204 -48.76 11.54 4.61
CA SER A 204 -49.90 10.78 4.07
C SER A 204 -50.93 10.30 5.12
N ARG A 205 -50.86 10.77 6.37
CA ARG A 205 -51.82 10.45 7.42
C ARG A 205 -52.54 11.69 7.93
N MET A 206 -53.35 12.31 7.07
CA MET A 206 -54.45 13.11 7.57
C MET A 206 -55.70 12.20 7.72
N PRO A 207 -56.38 12.17 8.86
CA PRO A 207 -57.64 11.48 8.97
C PRO A 207 -58.72 12.27 8.20
N SER A 208 -59.43 11.61 7.31
CA SER A 208 -60.66 12.14 6.76
C SER A 208 -61.68 12.28 7.88
N SER A 209 -61.98 13.51 8.28
CA SER A 209 -63.14 13.81 9.10
C SER A 209 -64.40 13.66 8.26
N ALA A 210 -65.28 12.77 8.70
CA ALA A 210 -66.66 12.66 8.30
C ALA A 210 -67.47 13.85 8.76
#